data_ff3450b8798ef978de98e38c31bb9400
#
_entry.id   ff3450b8798ef978de98e38c31bb9400
#
_cell.length_a   1.000
_cell.length_b   1.000
_cell.length_c   1.000
_cell.angle_alpha   90.00
_cell.angle_beta   90.00
_cell.angle_gamma   90.00
#
_symmetry.space_group_name_H-M   'P 1'
#
loop_
_entity.id
_entity.type
_entity.pdbx_description
1 polymer ?
#
loop_
_entity_poly.entity_id
_entity_poly.type
_entity_poly.pdbx_seq_one_letter_code
_entity_poly.pdbx_strand_id
1 'polypeptide(L)'
;LSGQIKEIFYRRHQYYKREMDRLAEEGDEVASKNNDGYQKSAYKIYEKLKDVSFNENIMKACKLKFYKEKIMETMDSNTKLLGFDNCVFDLEENIIREGRPEDYISMTTKIDLPILPNELPITPDELWNRIPDRVGKYKTNRKNEKVWNHSKWDNGDKRFFKMVHNDISKFFKEILPDPQIRKYCMRFIASRLCGDVLEQRFSIWTGCGGNGKSILIDIIRYSFGEYCINI
;
A
#
# COMPACT_ATOMS: atom_id res chain seq x y z
N LEU A 1 -10.87 -13.04 -0.84
CA LEU A 1 -10.21 -13.67 -2.02
C LEU A 1 -11.23 -14.30 -2.97
N SER A 2 -12.11 -15.16 -2.50
CA SER A 2 -13.13 -15.85 -3.32
C SER A 2 -14.08 -14.87 -4.03
N GLY A 3 -14.48 -13.77 -3.40
CA GLY A 3 -15.32 -12.73 -4.01
C GLY A 3 -14.63 -12.00 -5.17
N GLN A 4 -13.38 -11.64 -5.00
CA GLN A 4 -12.58 -10.97 -6.04
C GLN A 4 -12.33 -11.87 -7.25
N ILE A 5 -12.02 -13.15 -7.03
CA ILE A 5 -11.81 -14.11 -8.11
C ILE A 5 -13.11 -14.35 -8.89
N LYS A 6 -14.25 -14.49 -8.19
CA LYS A 6 -15.57 -14.59 -8.84
C LYS A 6 -15.86 -13.41 -9.75
N GLU A 7 -15.59 -12.21 -9.26
CA GLU A 7 -15.79 -10.97 -10.01
C GLU A 7 -14.93 -10.92 -11.28
N ILE A 8 -13.67 -11.38 -11.21
CA ILE A 8 -12.79 -11.47 -12.39
C ILE A 8 -13.39 -12.36 -13.47
N PHE A 9 -13.87 -13.56 -13.10
CA PHE A 9 -14.45 -14.47 -14.08
C PHE A 9 -15.80 -14.00 -14.61
N TYR A 10 -16.60 -13.31 -13.79
CA TYR A 10 -17.84 -12.66 -14.25
C TYR A 10 -17.55 -11.56 -15.27
N ARG A 11 -16.60 -10.67 -15.01
CA ARG A 11 -16.17 -9.61 -15.95
C ARG A 11 -15.62 -10.21 -17.24
N ARG A 12 -14.85 -11.29 -17.15
CA ARG A 12 -14.30 -12.01 -18.30
C ARG A 12 -15.41 -12.61 -19.17
N HIS A 13 -16.43 -13.20 -18.56
CA HIS A 13 -17.63 -13.67 -19.24
C HIS A 13 -18.34 -12.53 -19.98
N GLN A 14 -18.55 -11.39 -19.32
CA GLN A 14 -19.20 -10.22 -19.94
C GLN A 14 -18.37 -9.63 -21.09
N TYR A 15 -17.05 -9.63 -20.96
CA TYR A 15 -16.17 -9.19 -22.02
C TYR A 15 -16.29 -10.06 -23.26
N TYR A 16 -16.15 -11.38 -23.13
CA TYR A 16 -16.25 -12.28 -24.28
C TYR A 16 -17.64 -12.29 -24.90
N LYS A 17 -18.69 -12.07 -24.13
CA LYS A 17 -20.04 -11.91 -24.64
C LYS A 17 -20.15 -10.69 -25.58
N ARG A 18 -19.66 -9.54 -25.15
CA ARG A 18 -19.66 -8.31 -25.97
C ARG A 18 -18.81 -8.46 -27.22
N GLU A 19 -17.63 -9.08 -27.11
CA GLU A 19 -16.77 -9.32 -28.27
C GLU A 19 -17.40 -10.31 -29.25
N MET A 20 -18.11 -11.32 -28.79
CA MET A 20 -18.83 -12.24 -29.62
C MET A 20 -19.94 -11.51 -30.43
N ASP A 21 -20.72 -10.67 -29.75
CA ASP A 21 -21.78 -9.89 -30.39
C ASP A 21 -21.19 -8.94 -31.46
N ARG A 22 -20.10 -8.23 -31.15
CA ARG A 22 -19.39 -7.32 -32.08
C ARG A 22 -18.87 -8.06 -33.32
N LEU A 23 -18.17 -9.20 -33.11
CA LEU A 23 -17.61 -9.97 -34.22
C LEU A 23 -18.69 -10.62 -35.10
N ALA A 24 -19.84 -10.97 -34.52
CA ALA A 24 -20.99 -11.44 -35.29
C ALA A 24 -21.56 -10.33 -36.20
N GLU A 25 -21.62 -9.07 -35.71
CA GLU A 25 -22.02 -7.91 -36.50
C GLU A 25 -21.01 -7.58 -37.62
N GLU A 26 -19.71 -7.81 -37.39
CA GLU A 26 -18.64 -7.64 -38.36
C GLU A 26 -18.54 -8.80 -39.39
N GLY A 27 -19.31 -9.88 -39.22
CA GLY A 27 -19.34 -11.05 -40.13
C GLY A 27 -18.20 -12.04 -39.93
N ASP A 28 -17.40 -11.93 -38.85
CA ASP A 28 -16.36 -12.92 -38.51
C ASP A 28 -16.94 -14.05 -37.62
N GLU A 29 -17.61 -14.99 -38.29
CA GLU A 29 -18.23 -16.13 -37.61
C GLU A 29 -17.24 -17.04 -36.87
N VAL A 30 -15.99 -17.17 -37.35
CA VAL A 30 -14.99 -18.05 -36.74
C VAL A 30 -14.50 -17.45 -35.41
N ALA A 31 -14.15 -16.17 -35.41
CA ALA A 31 -13.76 -15.47 -34.19
C ALA A 31 -14.91 -15.37 -33.19
N SER A 32 -16.16 -15.17 -33.67
CA SER A 32 -17.36 -15.16 -32.82
C SER A 32 -17.56 -16.51 -32.12
N LYS A 33 -17.46 -17.64 -32.84
CA LYS A 33 -17.54 -18.99 -32.23
C LYS A 33 -16.45 -19.27 -31.21
N ASN A 34 -15.23 -18.82 -31.45
CA ASN A 34 -14.12 -18.95 -30.48
C ASN A 34 -14.45 -18.18 -29.17
N ASN A 35 -14.97 -16.96 -29.30
CA ASN A 35 -15.37 -16.16 -28.14
C ASN A 35 -16.57 -16.76 -27.39
N ASP A 36 -17.50 -17.42 -28.05
CA ASP A 36 -18.57 -18.21 -27.41
C ASP A 36 -18.00 -19.31 -26.51
N GLY A 37 -16.99 -20.03 -26.98
CA GLY A 37 -16.27 -21.04 -26.17
C GLY A 37 -15.60 -20.45 -24.93
N TYR A 38 -14.92 -19.32 -25.06
CA TYR A 38 -14.28 -18.63 -23.93
C TYR A 38 -15.31 -18.06 -22.95
N GLN A 39 -16.41 -17.49 -23.45
CA GLN A 39 -17.52 -16.99 -22.67
C GLN A 39 -18.14 -18.10 -21.81
N LYS A 40 -18.49 -19.25 -22.42
CA LYS A 40 -19.04 -20.41 -21.71
C LYS A 40 -18.08 -20.96 -20.68
N SER A 41 -16.79 -21.02 -20.97
CA SER A 41 -15.75 -21.48 -20.04
C SER A 41 -15.61 -20.55 -18.84
N ALA A 42 -15.58 -19.25 -19.06
CA ALA A 42 -15.50 -18.26 -17.99
C ALA A 42 -16.74 -18.30 -17.09
N TYR A 43 -17.94 -18.45 -17.68
CA TYR A 43 -19.19 -18.57 -16.93
C TYR A 43 -19.23 -19.87 -16.10
N LYS A 44 -18.79 -20.99 -16.67
CA LYS A 44 -18.71 -22.28 -15.95
C LYS A 44 -17.81 -22.19 -14.72
N ILE A 45 -16.68 -21.49 -14.83
CA ILE A 45 -15.79 -21.28 -13.69
C ILE A 45 -16.45 -20.34 -12.66
N TYR A 46 -17.08 -19.26 -13.10
CA TYR A 46 -17.82 -18.36 -12.23
C TYR A 46 -18.91 -19.10 -11.42
N GLU A 47 -19.71 -19.96 -12.06
CA GLU A 47 -20.72 -20.76 -11.38
C GLU A 47 -20.10 -21.73 -10.36
N LYS A 48 -19.03 -22.43 -10.74
CA LYS A 48 -18.30 -23.31 -9.80
C LYS A 48 -17.73 -22.57 -8.58
N LEU A 49 -17.30 -21.33 -8.76
CA LEU A 49 -16.79 -20.52 -7.65
C LEU A 49 -17.88 -20.05 -6.67
N LYS A 50 -19.17 -20.29 -6.96
CA LYS A 50 -20.26 -20.10 -5.99
C LYS A 50 -20.36 -21.29 -5.02
N ASP A 51 -19.87 -22.45 -5.41
CA ASP A 51 -19.88 -23.65 -4.58
C ASP A 51 -18.79 -23.60 -3.52
N VAL A 52 -19.19 -23.74 -2.27
CA VAL A 52 -18.30 -23.73 -1.11
C VAL A 52 -17.32 -24.91 -1.16
N SER A 53 -17.81 -26.11 -1.49
CA SER A 53 -16.99 -27.32 -1.57
C SER A 53 -15.89 -27.20 -2.64
N PHE A 54 -16.23 -26.62 -3.80
CA PHE A 54 -15.26 -26.33 -4.85
C PHE A 54 -14.17 -25.36 -4.37
N ASN A 55 -14.57 -24.31 -3.68
CA ASN A 55 -13.61 -23.35 -3.11
C ASN A 55 -12.69 -23.98 -2.05
N GLU A 56 -13.25 -24.85 -1.19
CA GLU A 56 -12.46 -25.60 -0.20
C GLU A 56 -11.42 -26.51 -0.87
N ASN A 57 -11.82 -27.21 -1.94
CA ASN A 57 -10.91 -28.07 -2.69
C ASN A 57 -9.79 -27.27 -3.38
N ILE A 58 -10.11 -26.10 -3.93
CA ILE A 58 -9.08 -25.17 -4.45
C ILE A 58 -8.13 -24.79 -3.32
N MET A 59 -8.64 -24.39 -2.15
CA MET A 59 -7.81 -23.99 -1.03
C MET A 59 -6.91 -25.13 -0.51
N LYS A 60 -7.42 -26.37 -0.48
CA LYS A 60 -6.62 -27.55 -0.17
C LYS A 60 -5.50 -27.77 -1.19
N ALA A 61 -5.81 -27.68 -2.48
CA ALA A 61 -4.83 -27.80 -3.55
C ALA A 61 -3.77 -26.66 -3.48
N CYS A 62 -4.20 -25.44 -3.21
CA CYS A 62 -3.29 -24.30 -3.01
C CYS A 62 -2.35 -24.50 -1.82
N LYS A 63 -2.86 -25.00 -0.70
CA LYS A 63 -2.02 -25.31 0.49
C LYS A 63 -0.90 -26.28 0.14
N LEU A 64 -1.18 -27.29 -0.66
CA LEU A 64 -0.16 -28.25 -1.08
C LEU A 64 0.82 -27.66 -2.10
N LYS A 65 0.29 -26.95 -3.10
CA LYS A 65 1.08 -26.41 -4.22
C LYS A 65 1.98 -25.24 -3.83
N PHE A 66 1.49 -24.39 -2.94
CA PHE A 66 2.19 -23.19 -2.50
C PHE A 66 2.82 -23.32 -1.12
N TYR A 67 2.83 -24.56 -0.56
CA TYR A 67 3.51 -24.79 0.69
C TYR A 67 4.99 -24.49 0.55
N LYS A 68 5.49 -23.66 1.44
CA LYS A 68 6.91 -23.36 1.59
C LYS A 68 7.26 -23.56 3.05
N GLU A 69 8.16 -24.50 3.32
CA GLU A 69 8.67 -24.72 4.67
C GLU A 69 9.32 -23.42 5.17
N LYS A 70 9.08 -23.11 6.44
CA LYS A 70 9.66 -21.94 7.11
C LYS A 70 9.26 -20.57 6.50
N ILE A 71 8.17 -20.49 5.73
CA ILE A 71 7.70 -19.22 5.18
C ILE A 71 7.52 -18.17 6.28
N MET A 72 7.01 -18.57 7.46
CA MET A 72 6.78 -17.67 8.59
C MET A 72 8.08 -17.12 9.18
N GLU A 73 9.20 -17.84 9.07
CA GLU A 73 10.51 -17.35 9.48
C GLU A 73 11.12 -16.39 8.45
N THR A 74 10.64 -16.47 7.20
CA THR A 74 11.09 -15.60 6.09
C THR A 74 10.28 -14.30 6.01
N MET A 75 8.99 -14.36 6.40
CA MET A 75 8.13 -13.18 6.39
C MET A 75 8.68 -12.11 7.34
N ASP A 76 8.72 -10.87 6.85
CA ASP A 76 9.20 -9.70 7.59
C ASP A 76 10.61 -9.83 8.19
N SER A 77 11.42 -10.76 7.66
CA SER A 77 12.77 -11.02 8.18
C SER A 77 13.78 -9.95 7.74
N ASN A 78 13.52 -9.25 6.64
CA ASN A 78 14.37 -8.16 6.18
C ASN A 78 13.99 -6.85 6.88
N THR A 79 14.71 -6.53 7.95
CA THR A 79 14.53 -5.34 8.78
C THR A 79 14.88 -4.01 8.08
N LYS A 80 15.41 -4.06 6.85
CA LYS A 80 15.74 -2.89 6.05
C LYS A 80 14.63 -2.47 5.09
N LEU A 81 13.53 -3.23 5.02
CA LEU A 81 12.39 -2.93 4.17
C LEU A 81 11.22 -2.42 4.99
N LEU A 82 10.67 -1.28 4.61
CA LEU A 82 9.46 -0.72 5.20
C LEU A 82 8.33 -0.71 4.16
N GLY A 83 7.26 -1.46 4.42
CA GLY A 83 6.10 -1.56 3.54
C GLY A 83 5.15 -0.38 3.70
N PHE A 84 4.77 0.23 2.59
CA PHE A 84 3.61 1.10 2.43
C PHE A 84 2.53 0.37 1.65
N ASP A 85 1.29 0.84 1.64
CA ASP A 85 0.22 0.14 0.92
C ASP A 85 0.44 0.12 -0.60
N ASN A 86 1.19 1.07 -1.15
CA ASN A 86 1.45 1.20 -2.58
C ASN A 86 2.91 1.03 -3.01
N CYS A 87 3.86 0.89 -2.09
CA CYS A 87 5.29 0.77 -2.41
C CYS A 87 6.09 0.23 -1.22
N VAL A 88 7.39 0.07 -1.41
CA VAL A 88 8.36 -0.34 -0.37
C VAL A 88 9.48 0.67 -0.31
N PHE A 89 9.84 1.09 0.90
CA PHE A 89 11.04 1.87 1.15
C PHE A 89 12.18 0.91 1.52
N ASP A 90 13.20 0.89 0.70
CA ASP A 90 14.44 0.17 0.92
C ASP A 90 15.42 1.10 1.63
N LEU A 91 15.61 0.85 2.92
CA LEU A 91 16.45 1.67 3.80
C LEU A 91 17.94 1.50 3.51
N GLU A 92 18.34 0.36 2.97
CA GLU A 92 19.75 0.09 2.63
C GLU A 92 20.18 0.85 1.39
N GLU A 93 19.36 0.79 0.34
CA GLU A 93 19.58 1.50 -0.90
C GLU A 93 19.09 2.97 -0.86
N ASN A 94 18.35 3.34 0.19
CA ASN A 94 17.72 4.65 0.36
C ASN A 94 16.83 5.04 -0.84
N ILE A 95 16.03 4.08 -1.32
CA ILE A 95 15.09 4.25 -2.43
C ILE A 95 13.69 3.75 -2.06
N ILE A 96 12.70 4.39 -2.66
CA ILE A 96 11.31 3.93 -2.64
C ILE A 96 11.04 3.25 -3.99
N ARG A 97 10.62 2.00 -3.95
CA ARG A 97 10.43 1.16 -5.12
C ARG A 97 9.13 0.36 -5.07
N GLU A 98 8.78 -0.28 -6.15
CA GLU A 98 7.70 -1.25 -6.18
C GLU A 98 8.02 -2.46 -5.27
N GLY A 99 7.02 -2.95 -4.54
CA GLY A 99 7.14 -4.17 -3.75
C GLY A 99 7.24 -5.41 -4.63
N ARG A 100 8.06 -6.37 -4.23
CA ARG A 100 8.29 -7.63 -4.92
C ARG A 100 7.82 -8.80 -4.05
N PRO A 101 7.35 -9.90 -4.62
CA PRO A 101 7.01 -11.10 -3.84
C PRO A 101 8.16 -11.62 -2.98
N GLU A 102 9.38 -11.43 -3.42
CA GLU A 102 10.62 -11.85 -2.75
C GLU A 102 10.98 -11.01 -1.53
N ASP A 103 10.34 -9.85 -1.37
CA ASP A 103 10.52 -9.00 -0.19
C ASP A 103 9.90 -9.63 1.06
N TYR A 104 8.95 -10.55 0.90
CA TYR A 104 8.22 -11.25 1.96
C TYR A 104 7.66 -10.34 3.05
N ILE A 105 7.19 -9.15 2.67
CA ILE A 105 6.59 -8.16 3.57
C ILE A 105 5.13 -8.53 3.81
N SER A 106 4.72 -8.67 5.07
CA SER A 106 3.33 -8.91 5.47
C SER A 106 2.70 -7.72 6.17
N MET A 107 3.51 -6.82 6.72
CA MET A 107 3.07 -5.62 7.44
C MET A 107 3.24 -4.37 6.58
N THR A 108 2.35 -3.41 6.77
CA THR A 108 2.46 -2.09 6.14
C THR A 108 2.17 -0.96 7.12
N THR A 109 2.55 0.25 6.74
CA THR A 109 2.20 1.46 7.50
C THR A 109 0.71 1.81 7.38
N LYS A 110 -0.06 1.16 6.50
CA LYS A 110 -1.44 1.50 6.13
C LYS A 110 -1.57 2.90 5.51
N ILE A 111 -0.51 3.36 4.91
CA ILE A 111 -0.44 4.67 4.25
C ILE A 111 -0.01 4.47 2.81
N ASP A 112 -0.70 5.12 1.87
CA ASP A 112 -0.23 5.30 0.51
C ASP A 112 0.70 6.51 0.44
N LEU A 113 1.92 6.31 -0.03
CA LEU A 113 2.78 7.44 -0.38
C LEU A 113 2.24 8.13 -1.66
N PRO A 114 2.40 9.46 -1.77
CA PRO A 114 1.89 10.22 -2.92
C PRO A 114 2.78 10.01 -4.16
N ILE A 115 2.88 8.77 -4.63
CA ILE A 115 3.71 8.33 -5.76
C ILE A 115 2.85 7.56 -6.74
N LEU A 116 3.04 7.80 -8.04
CA LEU A 116 2.47 6.98 -9.09
C LEU A 116 3.38 5.78 -9.40
N PRO A 117 2.83 4.61 -9.78
CA PRO A 117 3.64 3.43 -10.06
C PRO A 117 4.73 3.64 -11.13
N ASN A 118 4.46 4.48 -12.12
CA ASN A 118 5.41 4.82 -13.19
C ASN A 118 6.52 5.80 -12.77
N GLU A 119 6.51 6.26 -11.53
CA GLU A 119 7.52 7.18 -10.98
C GLU A 119 8.55 6.45 -10.11
N LEU A 120 8.31 5.18 -9.83
CA LEU A 120 9.23 4.32 -9.09
C LEU A 120 10.35 3.79 -10.00
N PRO A 121 11.58 3.62 -9.49
CA PRO A 121 12.02 4.00 -8.14
C PRO A 121 12.29 5.51 -7.97
N ILE A 122 12.19 6.00 -6.74
CA ILE A 122 12.40 7.41 -6.38
C ILE A 122 13.11 7.50 -5.03
N THR A 123 13.98 8.48 -4.85
CA THR A 123 14.59 8.73 -3.55
C THR A 123 13.64 9.49 -2.60
N PRO A 124 13.79 9.34 -1.27
CA PRO A 124 12.99 10.11 -0.31
C PRO A 124 13.11 11.64 -0.50
N ASP A 125 14.29 12.15 -0.86
CA ASP A 125 14.50 13.57 -1.11
C ASP A 125 13.74 14.06 -2.34
N GLU A 126 13.75 13.29 -3.41
CA GLU A 126 12.96 13.60 -4.62
C GLU A 126 11.47 13.58 -4.32
N LEU A 127 10.99 12.58 -3.55
CA LEU A 127 9.60 12.53 -3.11
C LEU A 127 9.27 13.77 -2.28
N TRP A 128 10.07 14.08 -1.28
CA TRP A 128 9.86 15.23 -0.39
C TRP A 128 9.73 16.54 -1.16
N ASN A 129 10.57 16.77 -2.14
CA ASN A 129 10.52 17.96 -2.99
C ASN A 129 9.25 18.03 -3.86
N ARG A 130 8.64 16.89 -4.17
CA ARG A 130 7.43 16.80 -4.99
C ARG A 130 6.12 16.81 -4.20
N ILE A 131 6.13 16.46 -2.89
CA ILE A 131 4.94 16.40 -2.04
C ILE A 131 4.08 17.67 -2.10
N PRO A 132 4.63 18.90 -2.00
CA PRO A 132 3.81 20.11 -2.06
C PRO A 132 2.98 20.25 -3.33
N ASP A 133 3.41 19.61 -4.42
CA ASP A 133 2.70 19.60 -5.69
C ASP A 133 1.75 18.41 -5.87
N ARG A 134 1.74 17.47 -4.92
CA ARG A 134 1.07 16.17 -5.02
C ARG A 134 0.09 15.84 -3.91
N VAL A 135 -0.15 16.72 -2.95
CA VAL A 135 -1.16 16.52 -1.91
C VAL A 135 -2.57 16.47 -2.54
N GLY A 136 -3.29 15.32 -2.57
CA GLY A 136 -4.63 15.11 -3.15
C GLY A 136 -4.93 13.67 -3.48
N LYS A 137 -6.02 13.47 -4.20
CA LYS A 137 -6.50 12.13 -4.52
C LYS A 137 -6.21 11.76 -5.97
N TYR A 138 -5.80 10.53 -6.18
CA TYR A 138 -5.79 9.95 -7.51
C TYR A 138 -7.19 9.89 -8.11
N LYS A 139 -7.31 10.06 -9.41
CA LYS A 139 -8.47 9.66 -10.18
C LYS A 139 -8.03 8.59 -11.18
N THR A 140 -8.93 7.69 -11.50
CA THR A 140 -8.74 6.75 -12.59
C THR A 140 -9.19 7.42 -13.88
N ASN A 141 -8.32 7.49 -14.89
CA ASN A 141 -8.68 8.01 -16.20
C ASN A 141 -9.45 6.96 -17.01
N ARG A 142 -9.90 7.32 -18.24
CA ARG A 142 -10.63 6.42 -19.13
C ARG A 142 -9.84 5.17 -19.56
N LYS A 143 -8.51 5.19 -19.40
CA LYS A 143 -7.61 4.07 -19.68
C LYS A 143 -7.33 3.19 -18.46
N ASN A 144 -8.05 3.38 -17.35
CA ASN A 144 -7.83 2.70 -16.07
C ASN A 144 -6.49 3.00 -15.39
N GLU A 145 -5.79 4.05 -15.80
CA GLU A 145 -4.55 4.49 -15.19
C GLU A 145 -4.84 5.41 -14.01
N LYS A 146 -4.11 5.23 -12.90
CA LYS A 146 -4.14 6.19 -11.78
C LYS A 146 -3.40 7.45 -12.21
N VAL A 147 -4.09 8.57 -12.22
CA VAL A 147 -3.53 9.89 -12.52
C VAL A 147 -3.87 10.88 -11.42
N TRP A 148 -2.99 11.85 -11.19
CA TRP A 148 -3.27 12.89 -10.23
C TRP A 148 -4.48 13.72 -10.65
N ASN A 149 -5.37 13.97 -9.71
CA ASN A 149 -6.54 14.81 -9.95
C ASN A 149 -6.19 16.30 -9.77
N HIS A 150 -5.39 16.85 -10.68
CA HIS A 150 -4.98 18.26 -10.64
C HIS A 150 -6.16 19.25 -10.63
N SER A 151 -7.34 18.83 -11.10
CA SER A 151 -8.52 19.73 -11.16
C SER A 151 -9.20 19.97 -9.81
N LYS A 152 -8.87 19.16 -8.78
CA LYS A 152 -9.36 19.35 -7.39
C LYS A 152 -8.30 19.97 -6.47
N TRP A 153 -7.16 20.33 -7.01
CA TRP A 153 -6.04 20.94 -6.28
C TRP A 153 -6.09 22.42 -6.47
N ASP A 154 -6.94 22.98 -5.71
CA ASP A 154 -6.96 24.39 -5.49
C ASP A 154 -5.71 24.78 -4.67
N ASN A 155 -5.29 26.05 -4.83
CA ASN A 155 -4.29 26.67 -3.95
C ASN A 155 -4.59 26.47 -2.44
N GLY A 156 -5.83 26.09 -2.12
CA GLY A 156 -6.30 25.70 -0.80
C GLY A 156 -5.62 24.45 -0.25
N ASP A 157 -5.46 23.39 -1.07
CA ASP A 157 -4.89 22.12 -0.61
C ASP A 157 -3.37 22.26 -0.34
N LYS A 158 -2.66 23.02 -1.16
CA LYS A 158 -1.25 23.35 -0.92
C LYS A 158 -1.07 24.19 0.36
N ARG A 159 -1.99 25.12 0.64
CA ARG A 159 -2.01 25.89 1.87
C ARG A 159 -2.29 25.00 3.07
N PHE A 160 -3.25 24.08 2.93
CA PHE A 160 -3.59 23.12 3.99
C PHE A 160 -2.38 22.24 4.34
N PHE A 161 -1.69 21.67 3.35
CA PHE A 161 -0.47 20.89 3.58
C PHE A 161 0.60 21.71 4.32
N LYS A 162 0.89 22.92 3.86
CA LYS A 162 1.85 23.81 4.54
C LYS A 162 1.41 24.14 5.96
N MET A 163 0.12 24.33 6.19
CA MET A 163 -0.43 24.58 7.51
C MET A 163 -0.21 23.36 8.42
N VAL A 164 -0.60 22.17 8.00
CA VAL A 164 -0.42 20.93 8.76
C VAL A 164 1.05 20.65 9.04
N HIS A 165 1.94 20.80 8.05
CA HIS A 165 3.38 20.66 8.24
C HIS A 165 3.93 21.67 9.27
N ASN A 166 3.48 22.90 9.21
CA ASN A 166 3.88 23.94 10.17
C ASN A 166 3.34 23.65 11.57
N ASP A 167 2.09 23.17 11.67
CA ASP A 167 1.47 22.81 12.95
C ASP A 167 2.18 21.62 13.61
N ILE A 168 2.53 20.59 12.85
CA ILE A 168 3.35 19.47 13.34
C ILE A 168 4.72 19.97 13.78
N SER A 169 5.38 20.81 12.98
CA SER A 169 6.69 21.37 13.31
C SER A 169 6.62 22.25 14.56
N LYS A 170 5.55 23.04 14.72
CA LYS A 170 5.31 23.87 15.89
C LYS A 170 5.06 23.00 17.12
N PHE A 171 4.21 21.97 17.00
CA PHE A 171 3.96 21.00 18.07
C PHE A 171 5.25 20.39 18.60
N PHE A 172 6.14 19.89 17.72
CA PHE A 172 7.43 19.36 18.16
C PHE A 172 8.30 20.39 18.87
N LYS A 173 8.26 21.67 18.47
CA LYS A 173 9.01 22.75 19.13
C LYS A 173 8.44 23.08 20.51
N GLU A 174 7.12 22.99 20.67
CA GLU A 174 6.42 23.28 21.93
C GLU A 174 6.65 22.18 22.97
N ILE A 175 6.52 20.89 22.57
CA ILE A 175 6.71 19.77 23.50
C ILE A 175 8.17 19.45 23.80
N LEU A 176 9.08 19.78 22.88
CA LEU A 176 10.52 19.60 22.97
C LEU A 176 11.22 20.93 22.64
N PRO A 177 11.17 21.92 23.56
CA PRO A 177 11.70 23.25 23.29
C PRO A 177 13.21 23.25 23.08
N ASP A 178 13.96 22.39 23.82
CA ASP A 178 15.38 22.23 23.61
C ASP A 178 15.70 21.61 22.23
N PRO A 179 16.45 22.32 21.36
CA PRO A 179 16.79 21.83 20.04
C PRO A 179 17.58 20.51 20.04
N GLN A 180 18.43 20.29 21.04
CA GLN A 180 19.26 19.09 21.14
C GLN A 180 18.40 17.89 21.52
N ILE A 181 17.54 18.06 22.53
CA ILE A 181 16.59 17.01 22.95
C ILE A 181 15.62 16.68 21.80
N ARG A 182 15.10 17.69 21.12
CA ARG A 182 14.24 17.51 19.94
C ARG A 182 14.95 16.74 18.84
N LYS A 183 16.19 17.10 18.50
CA LYS A 183 16.99 16.40 17.50
C LYS A 183 17.27 14.95 17.90
N TYR A 184 17.56 14.70 19.17
CA TYR A 184 17.74 13.36 19.71
C TYR A 184 16.45 12.54 19.57
N CYS A 185 15.31 13.09 20.00
CA CYS A 185 14.00 12.43 19.93
C CYS A 185 13.64 12.08 18.48
N MET A 186 13.81 13.01 17.54
CA MET A 186 13.55 12.75 16.13
C MET A 186 14.45 11.65 15.55
N ARG A 187 15.74 11.64 15.90
CA ARG A 187 16.66 10.57 15.50
C ARG A 187 16.30 9.23 16.14
N PHE A 188 15.88 9.24 17.39
CA PHE A 188 15.40 8.04 18.08
C PHE A 188 14.16 7.46 17.39
N ILE A 189 13.18 8.29 17.06
CA ILE A 189 11.98 7.87 16.31
C ILE A 189 12.39 7.33 14.93
N ALA A 190 13.21 8.07 14.18
CA ALA A 190 13.66 7.65 12.86
C ALA A 190 14.44 6.32 12.88
N SER A 191 15.24 6.07 13.94
CA SER A 191 15.96 4.79 14.08
C SER A 191 15.03 3.58 14.25
N ARG A 192 13.75 3.80 14.62
CA ARG A 192 12.73 2.72 14.72
C ARG A 192 12.16 2.31 13.36
N LEU A 193 12.41 3.08 12.31
CA LEU A 193 12.10 2.65 10.93
C LEU A 193 12.95 1.44 10.50
N CYS A 194 14.17 1.35 11.04
CA CYS A 194 14.99 0.16 10.88
C CYS A 194 14.60 -0.86 11.96
N GLY A 195 14.14 -2.03 11.54
CA GLY A 195 13.69 -3.09 12.47
C GLY A 195 14.82 -3.73 13.29
N ASP A 196 16.09 -3.33 13.09
CA ASP A 196 17.20 -3.83 13.85
C ASP A 196 17.20 -3.26 15.26
N VAL A 197 17.19 -4.11 16.26
CA VAL A 197 17.38 -3.73 17.66
C VAL A 197 18.86 -3.80 18.00
N LEU A 198 19.65 -2.84 17.50
CA LEU A 198 21.08 -2.76 17.77
C LEU A 198 21.37 -2.43 19.23
N GLU A 199 20.46 -1.72 19.88
CA GLU A 199 20.57 -1.37 21.28
C GLU A 199 19.41 -1.98 22.07
N GLN A 200 19.69 -2.89 22.96
CA GLN A 200 18.71 -3.48 23.89
C GLN A 200 18.32 -2.47 24.97
N ARG A 201 17.70 -1.35 24.56
CA ARG A 201 17.29 -0.26 25.45
C ARG A 201 15.80 0.00 25.31
N PHE A 202 15.17 0.31 26.43
CA PHE A 202 13.83 0.88 26.44
C PHE A 202 13.90 2.35 26.88
N SER A 203 12.98 3.15 26.39
CA SER A 203 12.93 4.59 26.71
C SER A 203 11.73 4.88 27.60
N ILE A 204 11.99 5.56 28.71
CA ILE A 204 10.93 6.04 29.59
C ILE A 204 10.76 7.54 29.35
N TRP A 205 9.57 7.93 28.89
CA TRP A 205 9.23 9.33 28.66
C TRP A 205 8.44 9.86 29.85
N THR A 206 9.09 10.63 30.69
CA THR A 206 8.49 11.23 31.89
C THR A 206 8.14 12.69 31.66
N GLY A 207 7.24 13.22 32.46
CA GLY A 207 6.87 14.64 32.46
C GLY A 207 5.55 14.85 33.17
N CYS A 208 5.26 16.10 33.54
CA CYS A 208 4.00 16.51 34.12
C CYS A 208 2.82 16.21 33.18
N GLY A 209 1.61 16.08 33.67
CA GLY A 209 0.42 15.91 32.84
C GLY A 209 0.24 17.04 31.83
N GLY A 210 -0.44 16.76 30.71
CA GLY A 210 -0.80 17.78 29.72
C GLY A 210 0.34 18.30 28.81
N ASN A 211 1.48 17.62 28.73
CA ASN A 211 2.66 18.07 27.97
C ASN A 211 2.83 17.39 26.60
N GLY A 212 1.76 16.89 25.99
CA GLY A 212 1.75 16.39 24.61
C GLY A 212 2.34 15.00 24.38
N LYS A 213 2.78 14.25 25.43
CA LYS A 213 3.35 12.90 25.29
C LYS A 213 2.42 11.93 24.55
N SER A 214 1.15 11.88 24.93
CA SER A 214 0.17 10.99 24.32
C SER A 214 -0.05 11.32 22.85
N ILE A 215 -0.15 12.60 22.51
CA ILE A 215 -0.29 13.05 21.10
C ILE A 215 0.95 12.65 20.28
N LEU A 216 2.14 12.76 20.86
CA LEU A 216 3.38 12.34 20.18
C LEU A 216 3.37 10.82 19.91
N ILE A 217 2.95 10.02 20.88
CA ILE A 217 2.79 8.56 20.70
C ILE A 217 1.75 8.23 19.62
N ASP A 218 0.62 8.96 19.61
CA ASP A 218 -0.40 8.77 18.58
C ASP A 218 0.11 9.13 17.18
N ILE A 219 0.86 10.22 17.03
CA ILE A 219 1.51 10.58 15.74
C ILE A 219 2.44 9.45 15.27
N ILE A 220 3.28 8.91 16.16
CA ILE A 220 4.17 7.79 15.84
C ILE A 220 3.36 6.58 15.42
N ARG A 221 2.33 6.20 16.19
CA ARG A 221 1.49 5.04 15.91
C ARG A 221 0.79 5.14 14.55
N TYR A 222 0.20 6.29 14.24
CA TYR A 222 -0.43 6.52 12.95
C TYR A 222 0.57 6.52 11.78
N SER A 223 1.80 6.98 12.02
CA SER A 223 2.83 7.00 10.97
C SER A 223 3.43 5.63 10.69
N PHE A 224 3.52 4.76 11.70
CA PHE A 224 4.15 3.44 11.58
C PHE A 224 3.14 2.31 11.31
N GLY A 225 1.83 2.55 11.47
CA GLY A 225 0.80 1.56 11.19
C GLY A 225 1.00 0.25 11.92
N GLU A 226 1.06 -0.86 11.19
CA GLU A 226 1.22 -2.22 11.75
C GLU A 226 2.59 -2.46 12.42
N TYR A 227 3.59 -1.62 12.15
CA TYR A 227 4.90 -1.71 12.82
C TYR A 227 4.90 -1.15 14.24
N CYS A 228 3.82 -0.51 14.69
CA CYS A 228 3.69 0.06 16.03
C CYS A 228 2.56 -0.61 16.82
N ILE A 229 2.90 -1.37 17.85
CA ILE A 229 1.95 -2.10 18.69
C ILE A 229 1.88 -1.43 20.07
N ASN A 230 0.67 -1.20 20.58
CA ASN A 230 0.45 -0.88 21.99
C ASN A 230 0.37 -2.18 22.77
N ILE A 231 1.17 -2.28 23.83
CA ILE A 231 1.14 -3.37 24.79
C ILE A 231 0.39 -2.89 26.04
#